data_bcbe8cc8ab232dbd7540233d7a4c63fe
#
_entry.id   bcbe8cc8ab232dbd7540233d7a4c63fe
#
_cell.length_a   1.000
_cell.length_b   1.000
_cell.length_c   1.000
_cell.angle_alpha   90.00
_cell.angle_beta   90.00
_cell.angle_gamma   90.00
#
_symmetry.space_group_name_H-M   'P 1'
#
loop_
_entity.id
_entity.type
_entity.pdbx_description
1 polymer ?
#
loop_
_entity_poly.entity_id
_entity_poly.type
_entity_poly.pdbx_seq_one_letter_code
_entity_poly.pdbx_strand_id
1 'polypeptide(L)'
;MARYSKQKSRMNRDEHPAFVPMLKTVEQMALISGIGENKLRQLMADGELEFIQNGNRRLISDEAIWDYYNRAKTPAKAVGGY
;
A
#
# COMPACT_ATOMS: atom_id res chain seq x y z
N MET A 1 -31.53 7.43 3.52
CA MET A 1 -31.35 7.50 3.49
C MET A 1 -31.10 7.54 3.23
N ALA A 2 -30.81 7.73 3.24
CA ALA A 2 -30.41 7.83 3.19
C ALA A 2 -30.01 7.78 3.01
N ARG A 3 -29.83 7.79 3.09
CA ARG A 3 -29.40 7.78 3.10
C ARG A 3 -28.68 7.63 2.83
N TYR A 4 -28.49 7.77 2.97
CA TYR A 4 -27.72 7.76 2.93
C TYR A 4 -27.21 8.29 2.53
N SER A 5 -27.21 8.81 2.60
CA SER A 5 -26.69 9.44 2.58
C SER A 5 -26.24 9.97 2.40
N LYS A 6 -26.00 10.46 2.62
CA LYS A 6 -25.63 11.01 2.80
C LYS A 6 -25.07 11.30 2.85
N GLN A 7 -24.88 11.38 3.25
CA GLN A 7 -24.42 11.64 3.67
C GLN A 7 -23.82 11.77 3.77
N LYS A 8 -23.60 11.77 4.11
CA LYS A 8 -23.11 11.94 4.44
C LYS A 8 -22.28 11.97 4.27
N SER A 9 -21.96 12.04 4.29
CA SER A 9 -21.28 12.01 4.26
C SER A 9 -20.50 11.92 4.26
N ARG A 10 -20.15 12.24 4.47
CA ARG A 10 -19.51 12.26 4.60
C ARG A 10 -18.68 12.02 5.03
N MET A 11 -18.47 11.77 5.36
CA MET A 11 -17.95 11.51 6.00
C MET A 11 -16.94 11.09 6.64
N ASN A 12 -16.71 10.89 7.12
CA ASN A 12 -15.96 10.39 7.96
C ASN A 12 -15.60 9.05 7.72
N ARG A 13 -14.98 8.78 6.68
CA ARG A 13 -14.59 7.55 6.30
C ARG A 13 -13.56 7.00 7.08
N ASP A 14 -12.74 7.81 7.74
CA ASP A 14 -11.72 7.35 8.64
C ASP A 14 -12.24 6.53 9.74
N GLU A 15 -13.50 6.71 10.04
CA GLU A 15 -14.08 5.97 11.13
C GLU A 15 -14.67 4.66 10.68
N HIS A 16 -14.47 4.31 9.44
CA HIS A 16 -15.06 3.09 8.90
C HIS A 16 -13.96 2.19 8.39
N PRO A 17 -13.40 1.36 9.26
CA PRO A 17 -12.30 0.49 8.82
C PRO A 17 -12.69 -0.40 7.67
N ALA A 18 -13.98 -0.64 7.48
CA ALA A 18 -14.42 -1.46 6.36
C ALA A 18 -14.18 -0.79 5.02
N PHE A 19 -13.94 0.52 5.04
CA PHE A 19 -13.73 1.25 3.79
C PHE A 19 -12.26 1.47 3.50
N VAL A 20 -11.47 0.47 3.72
CA VAL A 20 -10.06 0.55 3.40
C VAL A 20 -9.91 0.49 1.89
N PRO A 21 -9.15 1.39 1.29
CA PRO A 21 -8.95 1.36 -0.15
C PRO A 21 -8.28 0.07 -0.60
N MET A 22 -8.68 -0.42 -1.75
CA MET A 22 -8.05 -1.60 -2.31
C MET A 22 -6.66 -1.28 -2.82
N LEU A 23 -6.48 -0.09 -3.36
CA LEU A 23 -5.16 0.37 -3.78
C LEU A 23 -4.77 1.54 -2.89
N LYS A 24 -3.53 1.56 -2.45
CA LYS A 24 -3.08 2.54 -1.47
C LYS A 24 -2.10 3.52 -2.09
N THR A 25 -2.14 4.74 -1.60
CA THR A 25 -1.11 5.72 -1.98
C THR A 25 0.21 5.31 -1.33
N VAL A 26 1.29 5.97 -1.75
CA VAL A 26 2.60 5.68 -1.17
C VAL A 26 2.59 5.94 0.33
N GLU A 27 1.97 7.03 0.75
CA GLU A 27 1.90 7.37 2.17
C GLU A 27 1.14 6.33 2.96
N GLN A 28 0.00 5.88 2.43
CA GLN A 28 -0.79 4.86 3.09
C GLN A 28 -0.03 3.54 3.16
N MET A 29 0.58 3.17 2.05
CA MET A 29 1.31 1.91 1.99
C MET A 29 2.51 1.93 2.93
N ALA A 30 3.16 3.07 3.09
CA ALA A 30 4.28 3.18 4.02
C ALA A 30 3.83 2.89 5.44
N LEU A 31 2.63 3.35 5.80
CA LEU A 31 2.13 3.13 7.15
C LEU A 31 1.81 1.68 7.42
N ILE A 32 1.25 0.99 6.45
CA ILE A 32 0.78 -0.38 6.72
C ILE A 32 1.81 -1.44 6.38
N SER A 33 2.73 -1.15 5.46
CA SER A 33 3.71 -2.16 5.06
C SER A 33 4.93 -2.18 5.95
N GLY A 34 5.19 -1.10 6.62
CA GLY A 34 6.43 -0.98 7.38
C GLY A 34 7.63 -0.56 6.54
N ILE A 35 7.44 -0.36 5.25
CA ILE A 35 8.51 0.11 4.37
C ILE A 35 8.40 1.63 4.30
N GLY A 36 9.50 2.32 4.51
CA GLY A 36 9.48 3.77 4.51
C GLY A 36 9.04 4.35 3.17
N GLU A 37 8.47 5.53 3.23
CA GLU A 37 7.94 6.18 2.03
C GLU A 37 9.03 6.40 0.99
N ASN A 38 10.20 6.85 1.41
CA ASN A 38 11.29 7.08 0.48
C ASN A 38 11.73 5.80 -0.20
N LYS A 39 11.75 4.71 0.57
CA LYS A 39 12.13 3.42 0.00
C LYS A 39 11.11 2.97 -1.02
N LEU A 40 9.81 3.15 -0.73
CA LEU A 40 8.78 2.77 -1.68
C LEU A 40 8.92 3.57 -2.97
N ARG A 41 9.19 4.87 -2.87
CA ARG A 41 9.35 5.69 -4.05
C ARG A 41 10.54 5.24 -4.87
N GLN A 42 11.61 4.87 -4.20
CA GLN A 42 12.80 4.39 -4.89
C GLN A 42 12.53 3.07 -5.59
N LEU A 43 11.82 2.16 -4.92
CA LEU A 43 11.49 0.88 -5.53
C LEU A 43 10.64 1.05 -6.78
N MET A 44 9.71 2.00 -6.75
CA MET A 44 8.90 2.30 -7.92
C MET A 44 9.76 2.88 -9.05
N ALA A 45 10.66 3.77 -8.69
CA ALA A 45 11.53 4.40 -9.70
C ALA A 45 12.47 3.37 -10.34
N ASP A 46 12.88 2.39 -9.56
CA ASP A 46 13.81 1.36 -10.04
C ASP A 46 13.11 0.22 -10.76
N GLY A 47 11.79 0.24 -10.82
CA GLY A 47 11.04 -0.84 -11.46
C GLY A 47 10.93 -2.09 -10.61
N GLU A 48 11.20 -1.98 -9.32
CA GLU A 48 11.14 -3.12 -8.42
C GLU A 48 9.78 -3.33 -7.79
N LEU A 49 8.92 -2.32 -7.83
CA LEU A 49 7.62 -2.37 -7.20
C LEU A 49 6.59 -1.89 -8.19
N GLU A 50 5.59 -2.73 -8.44
CA GLU A 50 4.53 -2.38 -9.37
C GLU A 50 3.61 -1.33 -8.78
N PHE A 51 3.11 -0.46 -9.61
CA PHE A 51 2.15 0.53 -9.20
C PHE A 51 1.39 0.99 -10.44
N ILE A 52 0.28 1.68 -10.23
CA ILE A 52 -0.39 2.33 -11.35
C ILE A 52 -0.39 3.83 -11.12
N GLN A 53 -0.31 4.56 -12.22
CA GLN A 53 -0.38 6.01 -12.17
C GLN A 53 -1.84 6.40 -12.35
N ASN A 54 -2.43 6.97 -11.33
CA ASN A 54 -3.82 7.38 -11.37
C ASN A 54 -3.85 8.89 -11.22
N GLY A 55 -3.83 9.59 -12.36
CA GLY A 55 -3.73 11.04 -12.33
C GLY A 55 -2.41 11.45 -11.73
N ASN A 56 -2.44 12.21 -10.66
CA ASN A 56 -1.23 12.67 -9.99
C ASN A 56 -0.77 11.71 -8.91
N ARG A 57 -1.45 10.60 -8.73
CA ARG A 57 -1.13 9.68 -7.66
C ARG A 57 -0.62 8.38 -8.18
N ARG A 58 0.28 7.79 -7.42
CA ARG A 58 0.72 6.42 -7.68
C ARG A 58 0.04 5.54 -6.65
N LEU A 59 -0.58 4.48 -7.13
CA LEU A 59 -1.33 3.57 -6.26
C LEU A 59 -0.68 2.21 -6.30
N ILE A 60 -0.58 1.59 -5.13
CA ILE A 60 0.14 0.33 -4.95
C ILE A 60 -0.84 -0.69 -4.39
N SER A 61 -0.82 -1.90 -4.94
CA SER A 61 -1.65 -2.96 -4.43
C SER A 61 -0.91 -3.72 -3.34
N ASP A 62 -1.65 -4.43 -2.52
CA ASP A 62 -1.04 -5.29 -1.52
C ASP A 62 -0.24 -6.39 -2.20
N GLU A 63 -0.73 -6.87 -3.33
CA GLU A 63 -0.02 -7.91 -4.08
C GLU A 63 1.35 -7.43 -4.53
N ALA A 64 1.45 -6.17 -4.92
CA ALA A 64 2.73 -5.63 -5.36
C ALA A 64 3.75 -5.69 -4.24
N ILE A 65 3.31 -5.39 -3.02
CA ILE A 65 4.19 -5.44 -1.85
C ILE A 65 4.63 -6.87 -1.58
N TRP A 66 3.69 -7.83 -1.64
CA TRP A 66 4.04 -9.22 -1.38
C TRP A 66 4.93 -9.79 -2.48
N ASP A 67 4.71 -9.37 -3.72
CA ASP A 67 5.58 -9.77 -4.81
C ASP A 67 7.00 -9.27 -4.59
N TYR A 68 7.13 -8.00 -4.21
CA TYR A 68 8.44 -7.45 -3.89
C TYR A 68 9.06 -8.23 -2.72
N TYR A 69 8.28 -8.49 -1.68
CA TYR A 69 8.78 -9.23 -0.54
C TYR A 69 9.32 -10.60 -0.95
N ASN A 70 8.58 -11.30 -1.78
CA ASN A 70 8.99 -12.64 -2.18
C ASN A 70 10.27 -12.63 -3.01
N ARG A 71 10.49 -11.57 -3.77
CA ARG A 71 11.72 -11.47 -4.57
C ARG A 71 12.90 -11.00 -3.74
N ALA A 72 12.67 -10.15 -2.76
CA ALA A 72 13.73 -9.50 -2.01
C ALA A 72 14.04 -10.17 -0.68
N LYS A 73 13.19 -11.04 -0.22
CA LYS A 73 13.36 -11.62 1.11
C LYS A 73 14.63 -12.46 1.17
N THR A 74 15.20 -12.51 2.36
CA THR A 74 16.33 -13.39 2.63
C THR A 74 15.75 -14.70 3.15
N PRO A 75 16.01 -15.82 2.46
CA PRO A 75 15.49 -17.10 2.91
C PRO A 75 15.99 -17.43 4.30
N ALA A 76 15.15 -18.02 5.12
CA ALA A 76 15.53 -18.37 6.48
C ALA A 76 16.79 -19.22 6.51
N LYS A 77 16.93 -20.11 5.57
CA LYS A 77 18.11 -20.96 5.53
C LYS A 77 19.39 -20.21 5.25
N ALA A 78 19.28 -19.10 4.53
CA ALA A 78 20.45 -18.30 4.22
C ALA A 78 20.98 -17.58 5.45
N VAL A 79 20.17 -17.50 6.48
CA VAL A 79 20.54 -16.81 7.71
C VAL A 79 20.93 -17.83 8.76
N GLY A 80 21.14 -19.03 8.37
CA GLY A 80 21.22 -20.17 9.25
C GLY A 80 22.27 -20.15 10.32
N GLY A 81 23.06 -19.18 10.38
CA GLY A 81 24.01 -19.09 11.47
C GLY A 81 23.38 -18.78 12.80
N TYR A 82 22.15 -18.48 12.80
CA TYR A 82 21.50 -18.15 14.04
C TYR A 82 21.51 -19.28 14.99
#